data_a99cc7adcf3d3f5444d15acc5f09e798
#
_entry.id   a99cc7adcf3d3f5444d15acc5f09e798
#
_cell.length_a   1.000
_cell.length_b   1.000
_cell.length_c   1.000
_cell.angle_alpha   90.00
_cell.angle_beta   90.00
_cell.angle_gamma   90.00
#
_symmetry.space_group_name_H-M   'P 1'
#
loop_
_entity.id
_entity.type
_entity.pdbx_description
1 polymer ?
#
loop_
_entity_poly.entity_id
_entity_poly.type
_entity_poly.pdbx_seq_one_letter_code
_entity_poly.pdbx_strand_id
1 'polypeptide(L)'
;MNEQHNLDVVRTVYAAFGRGDLEGILAHVDPEVSWRTPGAPDLPTGGLRRGIAAVREFFPLLLNTFDFVEFQPHDFFAAGDKVVVLGTSREGPKGSGRLVDFRWVHIFTLRDRRIVAFEEPADVTELVAEYRRSQRIT
;
A
#
# COMPACT_ATOMS: atom_id res chain seq x y z
N MET A 1 -17.50 9.57 -16.40
CA MET A 1 -16.54 9.47 -15.32
C MET A 1 -17.26 9.49 -13.99
N ASN A 2 -16.97 8.56 -13.11
CA ASN A 2 -17.76 8.45 -11.92
C ASN A 2 -16.87 8.42 -10.68
N GLU A 3 -16.69 9.61 -10.10
CA GLU A 3 -15.83 9.77 -8.92
C GLU A 3 -16.35 8.99 -7.73
N GLN A 4 -17.67 8.91 -7.55
CA GLN A 4 -18.27 8.15 -6.46
C GLN A 4 -17.97 6.65 -6.61
N HIS A 5 -18.08 6.11 -7.81
CA HIS A 5 -17.73 4.71 -8.06
C HIS A 5 -16.27 4.44 -7.75
N ASN A 6 -15.38 5.36 -8.12
CA ASN A 6 -13.96 5.24 -7.83
C ASN A 6 -13.69 5.24 -6.33
N LEU A 7 -14.35 6.11 -5.59
CA LEU A 7 -14.27 6.12 -4.12
C LEU A 7 -14.74 4.79 -3.54
N ASP A 8 -15.85 4.26 -4.04
CA ASP A 8 -16.40 3.00 -3.55
C ASP A 8 -15.45 1.83 -3.79
N VAL A 9 -14.80 1.79 -4.96
CA VAL A 9 -13.80 0.77 -5.28
C VAL A 9 -12.63 0.86 -4.29
N VAL A 10 -12.10 2.06 -4.08
CA VAL A 10 -10.95 2.25 -3.19
C VAL A 10 -11.30 1.87 -1.75
N ARG A 11 -12.47 2.25 -1.26
CA ARG A 11 -12.92 1.86 0.07
C ARG A 11 -13.06 0.34 0.20
N THR A 12 -13.57 -0.31 -0.83
CA THR A 12 -13.69 -1.76 -0.85
C THR A 12 -12.32 -2.43 -0.77
N VAL A 13 -11.33 -1.89 -1.46
CA VAL A 13 -9.96 -2.40 -1.41
C VAL A 13 -9.37 -2.27 -0.01
N TYR A 14 -9.54 -1.13 0.66
CA TYR A 14 -9.06 -0.99 2.04
C TYR A 14 -9.76 -1.95 3.00
N ALA A 15 -11.07 -2.14 2.83
CA ALA A 15 -11.81 -3.10 3.66
C ALA A 15 -11.28 -4.52 3.46
N ALA A 16 -10.98 -4.90 2.22
CA ALA A 16 -10.39 -6.20 1.92
C ALA A 16 -9.01 -6.34 2.54
N PHE A 17 -8.18 -5.30 2.45
CA PHE A 17 -6.86 -5.30 3.08
C PHE A 17 -6.99 -5.49 4.60
N GLY A 18 -7.92 -4.80 5.23
CA GLY A 18 -8.13 -4.88 6.68
C GLY A 18 -8.56 -6.25 7.17
N ARG A 19 -9.21 -7.08 6.34
CA ARG A 19 -9.57 -8.44 6.72
C ARG A 19 -8.65 -9.50 6.10
N GLY A 20 -7.52 -9.08 5.50
CA GLY A 20 -6.56 -10.02 4.92
C GLY A 20 -7.06 -10.73 3.67
N ASP A 21 -7.99 -10.13 2.95
CA ASP A 21 -8.62 -10.73 1.77
C ASP A 21 -7.91 -10.28 0.50
N LEU A 22 -6.85 -11.00 0.13
CA LEU A 22 -6.04 -10.68 -1.05
C LEU A 22 -6.88 -10.74 -2.34
N GLU A 23 -7.70 -11.76 -2.50
CA GLU A 23 -8.52 -11.88 -3.71
C GLU A 23 -9.53 -10.74 -3.81
N GLY A 24 -10.04 -10.26 -2.67
CA GLY A 24 -10.92 -9.10 -2.65
C GLY A 24 -10.23 -7.83 -3.12
N ILE A 25 -8.95 -7.68 -2.85
CA ILE A 25 -8.14 -6.56 -3.37
C ILE A 25 -7.96 -6.73 -4.89
N LEU A 26 -7.47 -7.89 -5.30
CA LEU A 26 -7.09 -8.14 -6.70
C LEU A 26 -8.28 -8.11 -7.65
N ALA A 27 -9.48 -8.36 -7.14
CA ALA A 27 -10.71 -8.28 -7.94
C ALA A 27 -10.91 -6.88 -8.54
N HIS A 28 -10.30 -5.85 -7.95
CA HIS A 28 -10.44 -4.47 -8.40
C HIS A 28 -9.17 -3.92 -9.06
N VAL A 29 -8.20 -4.79 -9.34
CA VAL A 29 -6.91 -4.40 -9.92
C VAL A 29 -6.87 -4.84 -11.38
N ASP A 30 -6.44 -3.91 -12.25
CA ASP A 30 -6.28 -4.20 -13.68
C ASP A 30 -5.12 -5.17 -13.90
N PRO A 31 -5.23 -6.13 -14.85
CA PRO A 31 -4.14 -7.06 -15.12
C PRO A 31 -2.80 -6.40 -15.46
N GLU A 32 -2.82 -5.19 -16.02
CA GLU A 32 -1.61 -4.47 -16.41
C GLU A 32 -1.26 -3.30 -15.48
N VAL A 33 -1.70 -3.37 -14.24
CA VAL A 33 -1.50 -2.33 -13.24
C VAL A 33 -0.02 -1.98 -13.05
N SER A 34 0.26 -0.70 -12.74
CA SER A 34 1.56 -0.29 -12.21
C SER A 34 1.38 0.01 -10.72
N TRP A 35 2.32 -0.46 -9.92
CA TRP A 35 2.21 -0.39 -8.45
C TRP A 35 3.55 0.06 -7.89
N ARG A 36 3.60 1.30 -7.41
CA ARG A 36 4.84 1.90 -6.92
C ARG A 36 4.76 2.18 -5.43
N THR A 37 5.72 1.65 -4.70
CA THR A 37 5.84 1.86 -3.26
C THR A 37 7.20 2.46 -2.92
N PRO A 38 7.29 3.22 -1.81
CA PRO A 38 8.54 3.88 -1.45
C PRO A 38 9.52 2.90 -0.81
N GLY A 39 10.80 3.25 -0.84
CA GLY A 39 11.80 2.47 -0.14
C GLY A 39 13.19 2.73 -0.68
N ALA A 40 14.15 2.10 -0.04
CA ALA A 40 15.54 2.07 -0.47
C ALA A 40 15.79 0.76 -1.24
N PRO A 41 16.88 0.65 -1.98
CA PRO A 41 17.16 -0.58 -2.75
C PRO A 41 17.21 -1.86 -1.93
N ASP A 42 17.53 -1.77 -0.65
CA ASP A 42 17.57 -2.91 0.26
C ASP A 42 16.24 -3.22 0.94
N LEU A 43 15.22 -2.39 0.72
CA LEU A 43 13.89 -2.63 1.30
C LEU A 43 13.07 -3.49 0.34
N PRO A 44 12.70 -4.73 0.73
CA PRO A 44 12.04 -5.66 -0.19
C PRO A 44 10.72 -5.15 -0.76
N THR A 45 10.01 -4.31 -0.02
CA THR A 45 8.69 -3.82 -0.40
C THR A 45 8.72 -2.58 -1.28
N GLY A 46 9.91 -1.98 -1.51
CA GLY A 46 10.03 -0.76 -2.31
C GLY A 46 10.10 -1.03 -3.79
N GLY A 47 9.83 0.01 -4.57
CA GLY A 47 10.02 -0.01 -6.01
C GLY A 47 8.75 -0.10 -6.84
N LEU A 48 8.93 -0.30 -8.13
CA LEU A 48 7.84 -0.39 -9.09
C LEU A 48 7.58 -1.85 -9.46
N ARG A 49 6.31 -2.25 -9.37
CA ARG A 49 5.84 -3.56 -9.81
C ARG A 49 4.85 -3.37 -10.94
N ARG A 50 4.95 -4.21 -11.95
CA ARG A 50 4.06 -4.16 -13.10
C ARG A 50 3.30 -5.47 -13.24
N GLY A 51 1.98 -5.35 -13.43
CA GLY A 51 1.09 -6.47 -13.63
C GLY A 51 0.53 -7.03 -12.33
N ILE A 52 -0.63 -7.66 -12.44
CA ILE A 52 -1.37 -8.18 -11.29
C ILE A 52 -0.62 -9.31 -10.57
N ALA A 53 0.16 -10.10 -11.30
CA ALA A 53 0.94 -11.18 -10.68
C ALA A 53 1.98 -10.63 -9.70
N ALA A 54 2.65 -9.53 -10.07
CA ALA A 54 3.61 -8.87 -9.20
C ALA A 54 2.94 -8.26 -7.97
N VAL A 55 1.74 -7.70 -8.13
CA VAL A 55 0.97 -7.16 -7.01
C VAL A 55 0.52 -8.29 -6.08
N ARG A 56 0.14 -9.43 -6.64
CA ARG A 56 -0.23 -10.61 -5.85
C ARG A 56 0.91 -11.03 -4.93
N GLU A 57 2.15 -10.96 -5.39
CA GLU A 57 3.32 -11.30 -4.59
C GLU A 57 3.67 -10.21 -3.57
N PHE A 58 3.33 -8.96 -3.86
CA PHE A 58 3.65 -7.83 -3.00
C PHE A 58 3.00 -7.93 -1.62
N PHE A 59 1.72 -8.29 -1.55
CA PHE A 59 1.00 -8.25 -0.27
C PHE A 59 1.54 -9.25 0.76
N PRO A 60 1.80 -10.53 0.41
CA PRO A 60 2.44 -11.42 1.36
C PRO A 60 3.83 -10.93 1.78
N LEU A 61 4.58 -10.36 0.85
CA LEU A 61 5.90 -9.81 1.13
C LEU A 61 5.79 -8.66 2.14
N LEU A 62 4.83 -7.76 1.94
CA LEU A 62 4.58 -6.63 2.84
C LEU A 62 4.30 -7.13 4.26
N LEU A 63 3.40 -8.09 4.40
CA LEU A 63 2.99 -8.61 5.70
C LEU A 63 4.04 -9.51 6.34
N ASN A 64 4.98 -10.05 5.57
CA ASN A 64 6.12 -10.80 6.08
C ASN A 64 7.29 -9.89 6.45
N THR A 65 7.33 -8.67 5.91
CA THR A 65 8.39 -7.71 6.19
C THR A 65 8.07 -6.82 7.37
N PHE A 66 6.80 -6.44 7.54
CA PHE A 66 6.36 -5.50 8.57
C PHE A 66 5.17 -6.02 9.35
N ASP A 67 5.13 -5.65 10.63
CA ASP A 67 3.94 -5.77 11.48
C ASP A 67 3.19 -4.46 11.42
N PHE A 68 1.88 -4.52 11.21
CA PHE A 68 0.98 -3.36 11.23
C PHE A 68 0.13 -3.44 12.50
N VAL A 69 0.38 -2.56 13.46
CA VAL A 69 -0.41 -2.48 14.69
C VAL A 69 -1.62 -1.59 14.47
N GLU A 70 -1.45 -0.56 13.65
CA GLU A 70 -2.51 0.36 13.28
C GLU A 70 -2.38 0.72 11.81
N PHE A 71 -3.50 0.78 11.11
CA PHE A 71 -3.53 1.20 9.71
C PHE A 71 -4.87 1.89 9.46
N GLN A 72 -4.85 3.22 9.29
CA GLN A 72 -6.06 4.03 9.22
C GLN A 72 -6.04 4.95 7.99
N PRO A 73 -6.84 4.66 6.96
CA PRO A 73 -7.15 5.67 5.95
C PRO A 73 -8.10 6.69 6.56
N HIS A 74 -7.77 7.97 6.45
CA HIS A 74 -8.54 9.04 7.09
C HIS A 74 -9.36 9.86 6.08
N ASP A 75 -8.71 10.38 5.05
CA ASP A 75 -9.33 11.32 4.13
C ASP A 75 -9.26 10.80 2.70
N PHE A 76 -10.38 10.84 2.01
CA PHE A 76 -10.51 10.34 0.65
C PHE A 76 -10.93 11.49 -0.26
N PHE A 77 -10.19 11.70 -1.35
CA PHE A 77 -10.48 12.76 -2.33
C PHE A 77 -10.53 12.16 -3.72
N ALA A 78 -11.64 12.35 -4.42
CA ALA A 78 -11.77 11.89 -5.80
C ALA A 78 -11.78 13.08 -6.73
N ALA A 79 -10.99 13.01 -7.79
CA ALA A 79 -10.94 14.03 -8.83
C ALA A 79 -10.60 13.35 -10.15
N GLY A 80 -11.52 13.39 -11.10
CA GLY A 80 -11.33 12.73 -12.39
C GLY A 80 -11.17 11.22 -12.21
N ASP A 81 -10.10 10.69 -12.76
CA ASP A 81 -9.77 9.27 -12.68
C ASP A 81 -8.93 8.91 -11.43
N LYS A 82 -8.72 9.87 -10.54
CA LYS A 82 -7.84 9.69 -9.40
C LYS A 82 -8.60 9.67 -8.08
N VAL A 83 -8.11 8.83 -7.16
CA VAL A 83 -8.51 8.90 -5.75
C VAL A 83 -7.25 9.04 -4.93
N VAL A 84 -7.19 10.07 -4.10
CA VAL A 84 -6.08 10.31 -3.18
C VAL A 84 -6.55 10.01 -1.77
N VAL A 85 -5.77 9.25 -1.03
CA VAL A 85 -6.10 8.88 0.34
C VAL A 85 -4.96 9.28 1.26
N LEU A 86 -5.31 9.99 2.32
CA LEU A 86 -4.37 10.35 3.38
C LEU A 86 -4.62 9.44 4.57
N GLY A 87 -3.57 8.87 5.11
CA GLY A 87 -3.72 7.96 6.23
C GLY A 87 -2.53 7.94 7.16
N THR A 88 -2.66 7.14 8.21
CA THR A 88 -1.60 6.92 9.18
C THR A 88 -1.51 5.43 9.48
N SER A 89 -0.32 5.00 9.89
CA SER A 89 -0.14 3.65 10.39
C SER A 89 0.89 3.68 11.51
N ARG A 90 0.87 2.61 12.29
CA ARG A 90 1.93 2.31 13.23
C ARG A 90 2.45 0.94 12.84
N GLU A 91 3.67 0.90 12.36
CA GLU A 91 4.24 -0.30 11.77
C GLU A 91 5.73 -0.38 12.02
N GLY A 92 6.29 -1.57 11.90
CA GLY A 92 7.71 -1.76 12.05
C GLY A 92 8.15 -3.12 11.53
N PRO A 93 9.46 -3.37 11.51
CA PRO A 93 9.98 -4.65 11.00
C PRO A 93 9.38 -5.84 11.75
N LYS A 94 9.05 -6.86 11.00
CA LYS A 94 8.37 -8.05 11.49
C LYS A 94 9.06 -8.63 12.72
N GLY A 95 8.31 -8.77 13.81
CA GLY A 95 8.79 -9.38 15.04
C GLY A 95 9.76 -8.53 15.86
N SER A 96 10.08 -7.30 15.41
CA SER A 96 11.08 -6.48 16.11
C SER A 96 10.53 -5.73 17.31
N GLY A 97 9.22 -5.47 17.35
CA GLY A 97 8.63 -4.59 18.36
C GLY A 97 9.00 -3.12 18.18
N ARG A 98 9.75 -2.77 17.15
CA ARG A 98 10.20 -1.40 16.89
C ARG A 98 9.21 -0.74 15.95
N LEU A 99 8.29 0.03 16.52
CA LEU A 99 7.18 0.63 15.76
C LEU A 99 7.49 2.08 15.41
N VAL A 100 7.08 2.46 14.21
CA VAL A 100 7.21 3.82 13.67
C VAL A 100 5.81 4.34 13.41
N ASP A 101 5.53 5.57 13.87
CA ASP A 101 4.31 6.27 13.48
C ASP A 101 4.55 6.85 12.10
N PHE A 102 3.71 6.48 11.15
CA PHE A 102 3.96 6.73 9.74
C PHE A 102 2.73 7.38 9.10
N ARG A 103 2.96 8.50 8.42
CA ARG A 103 1.93 9.17 7.63
C ARG A 103 2.14 8.82 6.18
N TRP A 104 1.06 8.42 5.51
CA TRP A 104 1.17 8.01 4.12
C TRP A 104 0.12 8.67 3.24
N VAL A 105 0.44 8.71 1.95
CA VAL A 105 -0.44 9.18 0.90
C VAL A 105 -0.50 8.06 -0.14
N HIS A 106 -1.70 7.68 -0.52
CA HIS A 106 -1.92 6.72 -1.60
C HIS A 106 -2.63 7.42 -2.75
N ILE A 107 -2.12 7.24 -3.97
CA ILE A 107 -2.73 7.79 -5.16
C ILE A 107 -3.13 6.63 -6.06
N PHE A 108 -4.43 6.48 -6.27
CA PHE A 108 -5.00 5.47 -7.15
C PHE A 108 -5.43 6.12 -8.44
N THR A 109 -5.11 5.50 -9.57
CA THR A 109 -5.68 5.85 -10.86
C THR A 109 -6.59 4.71 -11.28
N LEU A 110 -7.82 5.03 -11.66
CA LEU A 110 -8.82 4.03 -12.01
C LEU A 110 -9.31 4.22 -13.43
N ARG A 111 -9.66 3.12 -14.07
CA ARG A 111 -10.32 3.09 -15.37
C ARG A 111 -11.29 1.92 -15.38
N ASP A 112 -12.54 2.18 -15.79
CA ASP A 112 -13.58 1.15 -15.83
C ASP A 112 -13.68 0.38 -14.51
N ARG A 113 -13.64 1.12 -13.39
CA ARG A 113 -13.77 0.60 -12.02
C ARG A 113 -12.64 -0.34 -11.60
N ARG A 114 -11.49 -0.26 -12.28
CA ARG A 114 -10.30 -1.02 -11.92
C ARG A 114 -9.13 -0.10 -11.66
N ILE A 115 -8.31 -0.46 -10.70
CA ILE A 115 -7.09 0.27 -10.39
C ILE A 115 -6.06 -0.05 -11.46
N VAL A 116 -5.69 0.95 -12.25
CA VAL A 116 -4.67 0.81 -13.29
C VAL A 116 -3.30 1.30 -12.83
N ALA A 117 -3.26 2.12 -11.77
CA ALA A 117 -2.01 2.57 -11.18
C ALA A 117 -2.21 2.88 -9.71
N PHE A 118 -1.21 2.57 -8.93
CA PHE A 118 -1.12 2.90 -7.51
C PHE A 118 0.27 3.45 -7.24
N GLU A 119 0.37 4.52 -6.44
CA GLU A 119 1.65 4.97 -5.94
C GLU A 119 1.50 5.49 -4.51
N GLU A 120 2.56 5.30 -3.73
CA GLU A 120 2.62 5.78 -2.37
C GLU A 120 3.83 6.70 -2.22
N PRO A 121 3.68 8.01 -2.49
CA PRO A 121 4.75 8.97 -2.22
C PRO A 121 4.82 9.23 -0.72
N ALA A 122 5.89 8.81 -0.08
CA ALA A 122 6.02 8.94 1.37
C ALA A 122 7.48 9.01 1.78
N ASP A 123 7.75 9.69 2.90
CA ASP A 123 9.06 9.69 3.52
C ASP A 123 9.16 8.46 4.42
N VAL A 124 9.95 7.50 4.01
CA VAL A 124 10.13 6.24 4.74
C VAL A 124 11.50 6.15 5.42
N THR A 125 12.17 7.27 5.61
CA THR A 125 13.52 7.31 6.19
C THR A 125 13.60 6.56 7.51
N GLU A 126 12.67 6.85 8.42
CA GLU A 126 12.64 6.23 9.74
C GLU A 126 12.33 4.74 9.66
N LEU A 127 11.38 4.36 8.81
CA LEU A 127 11.00 2.96 8.63
C LEU A 127 12.14 2.14 8.05
N VAL A 128 12.85 2.70 7.05
CA VAL A 128 14.00 2.05 6.44
C VAL A 128 15.13 1.89 7.47
N ALA A 129 15.34 2.91 8.31
CA ALA A 129 16.36 2.83 9.38
C ALA A 129 16.05 1.69 10.35
N GLU A 130 14.80 1.54 10.77
CA GLU A 130 14.39 0.45 11.65
C GLU A 130 14.50 -0.90 10.98
N TYR A 131 14.15 -0.99 9.70
CA TYR A 131 14.31 -2.23 8.94
C TYR A 131 15.77 -2.65 8.89
N ARG A 132 16.69 -1.73 8.57
CA ARG A 132 18.13 -2.02 8.52
C ARG A 132 18.66 -2.46 9.87
N ARG A 133 18.19 -1.81 10.93
CA ARG A 133 18.57 -2.17 12.31
C ARG A 133 18.13 -3.58 12.64
N SER A 134 16.92 -3.97 12.24
CA SER A 134 16.41 -5.33 12.49
C SER A 134 17.24 -6.39 11.77
N GLN A 135 17.80 -6.08 10.60
CA GLN A 135 18.64 -7.02 9.85
C GLN A 135 20.00 -7.24 10.49
N ARG A 136 20.51 -6.27 11.25
CA ARG A 136 21.82 -6.39 11.92
C ARG A 136 21.79 -7.23 13.17
N ILE A 137 20.62 -7.47 13.73
CA ILE A 137 20.46 -8.22 14.98
C ILE A 137 20.49 -9.74 14.74
N THR A 138 20.23 -10.16 13.55
CA THR A 138 20.17 -11.58 13.20
C THR A 138 21.54 -12.21 12.86
#